data_ed929ad4d1a07aae30a9e25d4df5ba63
#
_entry.id   ed929ad4d1a07aae30a9e25d4df5ba63
#
_cell.length_a   1.000
_cell.length_b   1.000
_cell.length_c   1.000
_cell.angle_alpha   90.00
_cell.angle_beta   90.00
_cell.angle_gamma   90.00
#
_symmetry.space_group_name_H-M   'P 1'
#
loop_
_entity.id
_entity.type
_entity.pdbx_description
1 polymer ?
#
loop_
_entity_poly.entity_id
_entity_poly.type
_entity_poly.pdbx_seq_one_letter_code
_entity_poly.pdbx_strand_id
1 'polypeptide(L)'
;MKNFKYSVSLMMVLALVLVFVGCAKPPEAEQKAAKAAMDTAVSAGADKYAAADLDAAKKVWDAAEAQVKDKKYKEAKQGYIDAKAAFEKAAASVEAGKKAAADEATAALTAAEEGWKGVEAAAKKVEKKMKAQKDAFAADAKAFGDNLKAAKEMIATDAAAAKAKAGELKAVIDKWEAAIKEFAAAPAAAPAKPEAKKKEKK
;
A
#
# COMPACT_ATOMS: atom_id res chain seq x y z
N MET A 1 -37.30 5.38 -65.34
CA MET A 1 -36.96 6.74 -64.86
C MET A 1 -37.33 7.02 -63.39
N LYS A 2 -38.22 6.28 -62.73
CA LYS A 2 -38.55 6.45 -61.30
C LYS A 2 -37.39 6.07 -60.37
N ASN A 3 -36.66 5.00 -60.64
CA ASN A 3 -35.59 4.49 -59.75
C ASN A 3 -34.33 5.37 -59.77
N PHE A 4 -34.08 6.13 -60.82
CA PHE A 4 -32.96 7.05 -60.90
C PHE A 4 -33.07 8.24 -59.93
N LYS A 5 -34.31 8.74 -59.71
CA LYS A 5 -34.57 9.83 -58.73
C LYS A 5 -34.32 9.37 -57.28
N TYR A 6 -34.66 8.12 -56.96
CA TYR A 6 -34.39 7.56 -55.63
C TYR A 6 -32.89 7.29 -55.39
N SER A 7 -32.17 6.85 -56.45
CA SER A 7 -30.71 6.66 -56.40
C SER A 7 -29.98 7.98 -56.13
N VAL A 8 -30.37 9.04 -56.82
CA VAL A 8 -29.77 10.38 -56.64
C VAL A 8 -30.12 10.95 -55.26
N SER A 9 -31.37 10.76 -54.79
CA SER A 9 -31.78 11.19 -53.46
C SER A 9 -31.03 10.42 -52.32
N LEU A 10 -30.84 9.11 -52.51
CA LEU A 10 -30.07 8.28 -51.56
C LEU A 10 -28.58 8.66 -51.50
N MET A 11 -28.00 8.97 -52.69
CA MET A 11 -26.61 9.44 -52.76
C MET A 11 -26.45 10.83 -52.11
N MET A 12 -27.46 11.72 -52.28
CA MET A 12 -27.41 13.05 -51.67
C MET A 12 -27.56 13.00 -50.14
N VAL A 13 -28.41 12.09 -49.64
CA VAL A 13 -28.53 11.85 -48.17
C VAL A 13 -27.23 11.21 -47.61
N LEU A 14 -26.64 10.26 -48.35
CA LEU A 14 -25.35 9.66 -47.96
C LEU A 14 -24.23 10.69 -47.96
N ALA A 15 -24.18 11.60 -48.94
CA ALA A 15 -23.20 12.68 -48.97
C ALA A 15 -23.41 13.72 -47.84
N LEU A 16 -24.68 13.98 -47.48
CA LEU A 16 -25.02 14.91 -46.39
C LEU A 16 -24.59 14.33 -45.03
N VAL A 17 -24.69 13.02 -44.81
CA VAL A 17 -24.27 12.34 -43.62
C VAL A 17 -22.73 12.39 -43.47
N LEU A 18 -21.99 12.34 -44.56
CA LEU A 18 -20.52 12.45 -44.53
C LEU A 18 -20.00 13.87 -44.24
N VAL A 19 -20.81 14.92 -44.43
CA VAL A 19 -20.41 16.30 -44.16
C VAL A 19 -20.53 16.65 -42.67
N PHE A 20 -21.32 15.89 -41.89
CA PHE A 20 -21.46 16.07 -40.44
C PHE A 20 -20.33 15.39 -39.63
N VAL A 21 -19.43 14.65 -40.26
CA VAL A 21 -18.12 14.32 -39.68
C VAL A 21 -17.24 15.56 -39.79
N GLY A 22 -17.69 16.65 -39.12
CA GLY A 22 -16.90 17.86 -39.01
C GLY A 22 -15.52 17.52 -38.51
N CYS A 23 -14.49 18.10 -39.15
CA CYS A 23 -13.09 18.01 -38.76
C CYS A 23 -12.92 18.50 -37.30
N ALA A 24 -13.34 17.69 -36.34
CA ALA A 24 -12.98 17.90 -34.95
C ALA A 24 -11.46 17.77 -34.88
N LYS A 25 -10.80 18.78 -34.39
CA LYS A 25 -9.36 18.75 -34.14
C LYS A 25 -9.07 17.87 -32.94
N PRO A 26 -7.89 17.22 -32.87
CA PRO A 26 -7.45 16.55 -31.66
C PRO A 26 -7.61 17.44 -30.43
N PRO A 27 -8.10 16.94 -29.30
CA PRO A 27 -8.37 17.73 -28.11
C PRO A 27 -7.10 17.95 -27.25
N GLU A 28 -6.09 18.58 -27.85
CA GLU A 28 -4.76 18.77 -27.24
C GLU A 28 -4.81 19.63 -25.96
N ALA A 29 -5.70 20.61 -25.90
CA ALA A 29 -5.85 21.46 -24.72
C ALA A 29 -6.40 20.67 -23.52
N GLU A 30 -7.42 19.87 -23.74
CA GLU A 30 -8.04 19.03 -22.72
C GLU A 30 -7.11 17.90 -22.29
N GLN A 31 -6.38 17.28 -23.24
CA GLN A 31 -5.34 16.29 -22.95
C GLN A 31 -4.24 16.89 -22.05
N LYS A 32 -3.73 18.07 -22.40
CA LYS A 32 -2.72 18.77 -21.60
C LYS A 32 -3.23 19.10 -20.20
N ALA A 33 -4.49 19.54 -20.09
CA ALA A 33 -5.09 19.84 -18.79
C ALA A 33 -5.27 18.60 -17.92
N ALA A 34 -5.72 17.49 -18.50
CA ALA A 34 -5.86 16.23 -17.80
C ALA A 34 -4.48 15.66 -17.37
N LYS A 35 -3.46 15.80 -18.24
CA LYS A 35 -2.07 15.42 -17.89
C LYS A 35 -1.54 16.25 -16.72
N ALA A 36 -1.75 17.55 -16.70
CA ALA A 36 -1.35 18.40 -15.59
C ALA A 36 -2.04 18.01 -14.28
N ALA A 37 -3.32 17.64 -14.34
CA ALA A 37 -4.05 17.13 -13.17
C ALA A 37 -3.48 15.78 -12.69
N MET A 38 -3.10 14.88 -13.61
CA MET A 38 -2.42 13.63 -13.27
C MET A 38 -1.09 13.89 -12.57
N ASP A 39 -0.26 14.76 -13.14
CA ASP A 39 1.05 15.10 -12.57
C ASP A 39 0.88 15.73 -11.17
N THR A 40 -0.17 16.53 -10.97
CA THR A 40 -0.53 17.10 -9.66
C THR A 40 -0.94 16.02 -8.66
N ALA A 41 -1.78 15.08 -9.06
CA ALA A 41 -2.23 13.98 -8.19
C ALA A 41 -1.05 13.09 -7.76
N VAL A 42 -0.16 12.74 -8.69
CA VAL A 42 1.04 11.95 -8.39
C VAL A 42 1.98 12.73 -7.46
N SER A 43 2.21 14.02 -7.73
CA SER A 43 3.07 14.87 -6.88
C SER A 43 2.50 15.06 -5.47
N ALA A 44 1.17 15.01 -5.31
CA ALA A 44 0.52 15.01 -4.01
C ALA A 44 0.68 13.68 -3.24
N GLY A 45 1.07 12.59 -3.92
CA GLY A 45 1.22 11.25 -3.36
C GLY A 45 -0.01 10.37 -3.52
N ALA A 46 -0.81 10.60 -4.57
CA ALA A 46 -2.01 9.79 -4.83
C ALA A 46 -1.66 8.32 -5.12
N ASP A 47 -0.49 8.04 -5.67
CA ASP A 47 0.04 6.68 -5.85
C ASP A 47 0.17 5.91 -4.53
N LYS A 48 0.42 6.61 -3.44
CA LYS A 48 0.63 6.03 -2.11
C LYS A 48 -0.62 6.05 -1.24
N TYR A 49 -1.38 7.14 -1.29
CA TYR A 49 -2.47 7.41 -0.36
C TYR A 49 -3.87 7.39 -0.98
N ALA A 50 -3.98 7.38 -2.32
CA ALA A 50 -5.23 7.35 -3.07
C ALA A 50 -5.11 6.47 -4.32
N ALA A 51 -4.38 5.35 -4.24
CA ALA A 51 -4.03 4.50 -5.38
C ALA A 51 -5.26 4.04 -6.17
N ALA A 52 -6.35 3.65 -5.50
CA ALA A 52 -7.58 3.22 -6.16
C ALA A 52 -8.23 4.33 -7.02
N ASP A 53 -8.30 5.57 -6.49
CA ASP A 53 -8.82 6.72 -7.24
C ASP A 53 -7.87 7.08 -8.40
N LEU A 54 -6.55 7.02 -8.19
CA LEU A 54 -5.56 7.27 -9.23
C LEU A 54 -5.64 6.25 -10.37
N ASP A 55 -5.80 4.97 -10.05
CA ASP A 55 -5.93 3.90 -11.05
C ASP A 55 -7.27 4.01 -11.82
N ALA A 56 -8.34 4.41 -11.15
CA ALA A 56 -9.61 4.70 -11.81
C ALA A 56 -9.45 5.87 -12.79
N ALA A 57 -8.76 6.96 -12.39
CA ALA A 57 -8.51 8.11 -13.25
C ALA A 57 -7.63 7.74 -14.46
N LYS A 58 -6.60 6.92 -14.28
CA LYS A 58 -5.77 6.42 -15.40
C LYS A 58 -6.59 5.63 -16.42
N LYS A 59 -7.53 4.80 -15.98
CA LYS A 59 -8.41 4.05 -16.91
C LYS A 59 -9.27 4.99 -17.76
N VAL A 60 -9.77 6.09 -17.19
CA VAL A 60 -10.52 7.11 -17.95
C VAL A 60 -9.61 7.82 -18.96
N TRP A 61 -8.39 8.15 -18.56
CA TRP A 61 -7.36 8.69 -19.45
C TRP A 61 -7.07 7.75 -20.61
N ASP A 62 -6.80 6.48 -20.35
CA ASP A 62 -6.46 5.48 -21.36
C ASP A 62 -7.62 5.29 -22.38
N ALA A 63 -8.86 5.35 -21.91
CA ALA A 63 -10.02 5.31 -22.76
C ALA A 63 -10.09 6.54 -23.70
N ALA A 64 -9.78 7.74 -23.20
CA ALA A 64 -9.70 8.94 -24.03
C ALA A 64 -8.57 8.85 -25.06
N GLU A 65 -7.40 8.33 -24.69
CA GLU A 65 -6.29 8.07 -25.63
C GLU A 65 -6.69 7.09 -26.75
N ALA A 66 -7.44 6.04 -26.42
CA ALA A 66 -7.95 5.09 -27.41
C ALA A 66 -8.93 5.79 -28.40
N GLN A 67 -9.79 6.67 -27.89
CA GLN A 67 -10.72 7.44 -28.73
C GLN A 67 -9.99 8.40 -29.68
N VAL A 68 -8.86 9.00 -29.25
CA VAL A 68 -8.00 9.81 -30.14
C VAL A 68 -7.44 8.96 -31.28
N LYS A 69 -6.93 7.74 -30.98
CA LYS A 69 -6.42 6.80 -32.00
C LYS A 69 -7.49 6.42 -33.02
N ASP A 70 -8.72 6.26 -32.52
CA ASP A 70 -9.89 5.99 -33.37
C ASP A 70 -10.44 7.25 -34.10
N LYS A 71 -9.79 8.40 -33.94
CA LYS A 71 -10.24 9.71 -34.49
C LYS A 71 -11.61 10.16 -34.00
N LYS A 72 -12.06 9.63 -32.85
CA LYS A 72 -13.30 10.03 -32.16
C LYS A 72 -13.04 11.24 -31.27
N TYR A 73 -12.65 12.36 -31.87
CA TYR A 73 -12.13 13.52 -31.15
C TYR A 73 -13.14 14.21 -30.23
N LYS A 74 -14.45 14.13 -30.54
CA LYS A 74 -15.50 14.69 -29.69
C LYS A 74 -15.63 13.89 -28.39
N GLU A 75 -15.63 12.58 -28.50
CA GLU A 75 -15.68 11.65 -27.38
C GLU A 75 -14.38 11.73 -26.54
N ALA A 76 -13.24 11.77 -27.22
CA ALA A 76 -11.94 11.94 -26.57
C ALA A 76 -11.84 13.24 -25.78
N LYS A 77 -12.40 14.35 -26.31
CA LYS A 77 -12.48 15.62 -25.59
C LYS A 77 -13.20 15.46 -24.25
N GLN A 78 -14.39 14.82 -24.27
CA GLN A 78 -15.14 14.57 -23.03
C GLN A 78 -14.35 13.62 -22.11
N GLY A 79 -13.75 12.56 -22.66
CA GLY A 79 -12.92 11.63 -21.89
C GLY A 79 -11.77 12.31 -21.15
N TYR A 80 -11.09 13.29 -21.76
CA TYR A 80 -10.04 14.04 -21.06
C TYR A 80 -10.59 14.99 -20.00
N ILE A 81 -11.77 15.59 -20.22
CA ILE A 81 -12.44 16.39 -19.18
C ILE A 81 -12.77 15.51 -17.98
N ASP A 82 -13.30 14.31 -18.23
CA ASP A 82 -13.64 13.36 -17.18
C ASP A 82 -12.37 12.82 -16.47
N ALA A 83 -11.31 12.53 -17.24
CA ALA A 83 -10.01 12.12 -16.68
C ALA A 83 -9.42 13.21 -15.78
N LYS A 84 -9.46 14.49 -16.21
CA LYS A 84 -9.04 15.62 -15.38
C LYS A 84 -9.77 15.65 -14.04
N ALA A 85 -11.09 15.57 -14.08
CA ALA A 85 -11.91 15.58 -12.86
C ALA A 85 -11.59 14.37 -11.95
N ALA A 86 -11.35 13.19 -12.55
CA ALA A 86 -10.96 11.99 -11.80
C ALA A 86 -9.57 12.12 -11.15
N PHE A 87 -8.59 12.73 -11.83
CA PHE A 87 -7.28 13.00 -11.22
C PHE A 87 -7.35 14.07 -10.12
N GLU A 88 -8.18 15.11 -10.30
CA GLU A 88 -8.42 16.12 -9.25
C GLU A 88 -9.08 15.47 -8.01
N LYS A 89 -10.01 14.54 -8.21
CA LYS A 89 -10.58 13.74 -7.12
C LYS A 89 -9.50 12.90 -6.42
N ALA A 90 -8.65 12.21 -7.18
CA ALA A 90 -7.57 11.42 -6.61
C ALA A 90 -6.62 12.29 -5.76
N ALA A 91 -6.27 13.49 -6.22
CA ALA A 91 -5.49 14.43 -5.46
C ALA A 91 -6.18 14.88 -4.15
N ALA A 92 -7.48 15.14 -4.21
CA ALA A 92 -8.27 15.53 -3.03
C ALA A 92 -8.39 14.38 -2.00
N SER A 93 -8.39 13.13 -2.46
CA SER A 93 -8.45 11.94 -1.58
C SER A 93 -7.14 11.69 -0.79
N VAL A 94 -6.03 12.32 -1.17
CA VAL A 94 -4.70 12.07 -0.55
C VAL A 94 -4.69 12.37 0.94
N GLU A 95 -5.29 13.48 1.38
CA GLU A 95 -5.29 13.84 2.80
C GLU A 95 -6.10 12.86 3.66
N ALA A 96 -7.23 12.39 3.15
CA ALA A 96 -8.00 11.33 3.81
C ALA A 96 -7.21 10.02 3.86
N GLY A 97 -6.52 9.68 2.77
CA GLY A 97 -5.66 8.51 2.70
C GLY A 97 -4.45 8.57 3.64
N LYS A 98 -3.81 9.73 3.76
CA LYS A 98 -2.74 9.95 4.74
C LYS A 98 -3.24 9.76 6.17
N LYS A 99 -4.40 10.33 6.48
CA LYS A 99 -5.01 10.16 7.80
C LYS A 99 -5.33 8.70 8.08
N ALA A 100 -5.95 7.99 7.15
CA ALA A 100 -6.26 6.57 7.31
C ALA A 100 -4.98 5.73 7.50
N ALA A 101 -3.92 6.00 6.73
CA ALA A 101 -2.64 5.34 6.87
C ALA A 101 -1.99 5.61 8.24
N ALA A 102 -2.11 6.85 8.76
CA ALA A 102 -1.60 7.20 10.08
C ALA A 102 -2.39 6.50 11.21
N ASP A 103 -3.71 6.43 11.10
CA ASP A 103 -4.57 5.73 12.04
C ASP A 103 -4.25 4.22 12.05
N GLU A 104 -4.07 3.61 10.87
CA GLU A 104 -3.67 2.20 10.73
C GLU A 104 -2.26 1.93 11.29
N ALA A 105 -1.29 2.80 11.01
CA ALA A 105 0.06 2.68 11.54
C ALA A 105 0.06 2.79 13.07
N THR A 106 -0.70 3.74 13.61
CA THR A 106 -0.85 3.92 15.05
C THR A 106 -1.44 2.68 15.71
N ALA A 107 -2.52 2.12 15.14
CA ALA A 107 -3.14 0.91 15.66
C ALA A 107 -2.17 -0.29 15.61
N ALA A 108 -1.45 -0.45 14.49
CA ALA A 108 -0.49 -1.55 14.34
C ALA A 108 0.70 -1.44 15.31
N LEU A 109 1.22 -0.23 15.54
CA LEU A 109 2.31 0.00 16.50
C LEU A 109 1.85 -0.18 17.95
N THR A 110 0.62 0.22 18.27
CA THR A 110 0.01 -0.03 19.60
C THR A 110 -0.15 -1.53 19.84
N ALA A 111 -0.65 -2.27 18.86
CA ALA A 111 -0.76 -3.72 18.95
C ALA A 111 0.61 -4.41 19.12
N ALA A 112 1.64 -3.92 18.42
CA ALA A 112 3.01 -4.42 18.60
C ALA A 112 3.54 -4.13 20.00
N GLU A 113 3.31 -2.94 20.56
CA GLU A 113 3.72 -2.59 21.91
C GLU A 113 3.04 -3.47 22.96
N GLU A 114 1.74 -3.72 22.82
CA GLU A 114 0.99 -4.60 23.73
C GLU A 114 1.45 -6.06 23.60
N GLY A 115 1.66 -6.53 22.36
CA GLY A 115 2.20 -7.87 22.11
C GLY A 115 3.57 -8.05 22.76
N TRP A 116 4.45 -7.06 22.65
CA TRP A 116 5.76 -7.12 23.29
C TRP A 116 5.69 -7.16 24.82
N LYS A 117 4.79 -6.39 25.45
CA LYS A 117 4.53 -6.48 26.91
C LYS A 117 4.11 -7.92 27.30
N GLY A 118 3.31 -8.58 26.44
CA GLY A 118 2.95 -9.99 26.61
C GLY A 118 4.16 -10.91 26.56
N VAL A 119 5.04 -10.71 25.58
CA VAL A 119 6.31 -11.46 25.44
C VAL A 119 7.20 -11.27 26.67
N GLU A 120 7.39 -10.04 27.16
CA GLU A 120 8.18 -9.77 28.37
C GLU A 120 7.60 -10.46 29.62
N ALA A 121 6.28 -10.40 29.77
CA ALA A 121 5.61 -11.07 30.88
C ALA A 121 5.75 -12.59 30.83
N ALA A 122 5.69 -13.17 29.63
CA ALA A 122 5.88 -14.61 29.42
C ALA A 122 7.35 -15.02 29.61
N ALA A 123 8.31 -14.21 29.11
CA ALA A 123 9.73 -14.45 29.28
C ALA A 123 10.14 -14.51 30.76
N LYS A 124 9.60 -13.61 31.60
CA LYS A 124 9.84 -13.64 33.07
C LYS A 124 9.46 -14.98 33.68
N LYS A 125 8.39 -15.63 33.22
CA LYS A 125 7.95 -16.93 33.76
C LYS A 125 8.89 -18.07 33.42
N VAL A 126 9.61 -17.97 32.29
CA VAL A 126 10.55 -19.00 31.82
C VAL A 126 12.00 -18.60 31.92
N GLU A 127 12.32 -17.49 32.59
CA GLU A 127 13.67 -16.90 32.67
C GLU A 127 14.75 -17.91 33.05
N LYS A 128 14.48 -18.80 34.02
CA LYS A 128 15.42 -19.85 34.45
C LYS A 128 15.74 -20.87 33.37
N LYS A 129 14.83 -21.05 32.39
CA LYS A 129 14.99 -21.98 31.27
C LYS A 129 15.67 -21.30 30.06
N MET A 130 15.62 -19.96 29.96
CA MET A 130 16.17 -19.18 28.85
C MET A 130 17.69 -19.04 28.87
N LYS A 131 18.41 -19.54 29.86
CA LYS A 131 19.84 -19.33 30.20
C LYS A 131 20.75 -18.85 29.04
N ALA A 132 20.82 -19.59 27.95
CA ALA A 132 21.68 -19.28 26.79
C ALA A 132 21.12 -18.18 25.87
N GLN A 133 19.82 -17.84 25.99
CA GLN A 133 19.17 -16.86 25.11
C GLN A 133 18.80 -15.57 25.83
N LYS A 134 19.18 -15.43 27.09
CA LYS A 134 18.87 -14.24 27.89
C LYS A 134 19.50 -12.97 27.31
N ASP A 135 20.73 -13.05 26.85
CA ASP A 135 21.42 -11.91 26.25
C ASP A 135 20.83 -11.54 24.88
N ALA A 136 20.46 -12.55 24.08
CA ALA A 136 19.78 -12.33 22.81
C ALA A 136 18.39 -11.69 23.01
N PHE A 137 17.63 -12.13 24.04
CA PHE A 137 16.37 -11.52 24.39
C PHE A 137 16.53 -10.06 24.81
N ALA A 138 17.52 -9.77 25.66
CA ALA A 138 17.78 -8.40 26.10
C ALA A 138 18.21 -7.49 24.93
N ALA A 139 19.00 -7.99 23.99
CA ALA A 139 19.37 -7.25 22.78
C ALA A 139 18.15 -6.96 21.88
N ASP A 140 17.32 -7.99 21.65
CA ASP A 140 16.10 -7.83 20.85
C ASP A 140 15.08 -6.91 21.55
N ALA A 141 14.99 -6.95 22.88
CA ALA A 141 14.13 -6.05 23.66
C ALA A 141 14.54 -4.58 23.48
N LYS A 142 15.84 -4.31 23.55
CA LYS A 142 16.35 -2.97 23.30
C LYS A 142 16.08 -2.51 21.88
N ALA A 143 16.41 -3.36 20.89
CA ALA A 143 16.19 -3.07 19.48
C ALA A 143 14.70 -2.87 19.17
N PHE A 144 13.82 -3.64 19.78
CA PHE A 144 12.36 -3.47 19.67
C PHE A 144 11.92 -2.08 20.16
N GLY A 145 12.38 -1.66 21.34
CA GLY A 145 12.06 -0.35 21.89
C GLY A 145 12.52 0.80 21.01
N ASP A 146 13.78 0.72 20.53
CA ASP A 146 14.37 1.72 19.63
C ASP A 146 13.60 1.80 18.30
N ASN A 147 13.28 0.65 17.70
CA ASN A 147 12.53 0.57 16.44
C ASN A 147 11.06 1.03 16.61
N LEU A 148 10.42 0.69 17.73
CA LEU A 148 9.05 1.14 18.02
C LEU A 148 8.99 2.66 18.13
N LYS A 149 9.96 3.27 18.83
CA LYS A 149 10.07 4.73 18.96
C LYS A 149 10.27 5.37 17.59
N ALA A 150 11.24 4.91 16.81
CA ALA A 150 11.50 5.42 15.47
C ALA A 150 10.27 5.28 14.55
N ALA A 151 9.56 4.14 14.60
CA ALA A 151 8.35 3.93 13.82
C ALA A 151 7.21 4.88 14.21
N LYS A 152 7.04 5.18 15.51
CA LYS A 152 6.05 6.17 15.97
C LYS A 152 6.37 7.58 15.47
N GLU A 153 7.64 7.97 15.44
CA GLU A 153 8.09 9.27 14.89
C GLU A 153 7.86 9.37 13.38
N MET A 154 7.93 8.24 12.66
CA MET A 154 7.68 8.20 11.21
C MET A 154 6.22 8.40 10.83
N ILE A 155 5.24 8.20 11.72
CA ILE A 155 3.81 8.30 11.38
C ILE A 155 3.48 9.65 10.74
N ALA A 156 4.05 10.73 11.24
CA ALA A 156 3.77 12.08 10.73
C ALA A 156 4.34 12.36 9.34
N THR A 157 5.41 11.67 8.95
CA THR A 157 6.13 11.91 7.68
C THR A 157 5.90 10.81 6.65
N ASP A 158 5.82 9.56 7.09
CA ASP A 158 5.60 8.38 6.25
C ASP A 158 4.85 7.28 7.01
N ALA A 159 3.53 7.43 7.11
CA ALA A 159 2.67 6.47 7.79
C ALA A 159 2.73 5.06 7.17
N ALA A 160 2.94 4.96 5.86
CA ALA A 160 3.07 3.65 5.19
C ALA A 160 4.35 2.93 5.63
N ALA A 161 5.47 3.63 5.71
CA ALA A 161 6.71 3.07 6.24
C ALA A 161 6.60 2.74 7.74
N ALA A 162 5.92 3.57 8.54
CA ALA A 162 5.65 3.28 9.93
C ALA A 162 4.83 1.98 10.11
N LYS A 163 3.81 1.76 9.28
CA LYS A 163 3.02 0.52 9.25
C LYS A 163 3.86 -0.70 8.87
N ALA A 164 4.75 -0.55 7.88
CA ALA A 164 5.68 -1.63 7.50
C ALA A 164 6.60 -2.00 8.67
N LYS A 165 7.11 -1.00 9.42
CA LYS A 165 7.89 -1.23 10.64
C LYS A 165 7.10 -1.96 11.73
N ALA A 166 5.81 -1.70 11.88
CA ALA A 166 4.97 -2.48 12.80
C ALA A 166 4.93 -3.97 12.43
N GLY A 167 4.94 -4.30 11.13
CA GLY A 167 5.06 -5.68 10.64
C GLY A 167 6.39 -6.34 11.02
N GLU A 168 7.51 -5.61 10.92
CA GLU A 168 8.83 -6.09 11.36
C GLU A 168 8.84 -6.36 12.88
N LEU A 169 8.28 -5.44 13.67
CA LEU A 169 8.14 -5.61 15.12
C LEU A 169 7.27 -6.82 15.47
N LYS A 170 6.18 -7.04 14.73
CA LYS A 170 5.35 -8.23 14.91
C LYS A 170 6.13 -9.52 14.66
N ALA A 171 7.00 -9.58 13.67
CA ALA A 171 7.83 -10.74 13.41
C ALA A 171 8.78 -11.06 14.58
N VAL A 172 9.29 -10.03 15.28
CA VAL A 172 10.10 -10.21 16.50
C VAL A 172 9.25 -10.77 17.65
N ILE A 173 8.02 -10.29 17.79
CA ILE A 173 7.06 -10.82 18.78
C ILE A 173 6.80 -12.30 18.50
N ASP A 174 6.39 -12.65 17.29
CA ASP A 174 6.07 -14.01 16.88
C ASP A 174 7.26 -14.97 17.11
N LYS A 175 8.49 -14.50 16.82
CA LYS A 175 9.74 -15.25 17.09
C LYS A 175 9.88 -15.59 18.59
N TRP A 176 9.69 -14.60 19.46
CA TRP A 176 9.89 -14.80 20.88
C TRP A 176 8.72 -15.53 21.53
N GLU A 177 7.49 -15.36 21.07
CA GLU A 177 6.36 -16.17 21.51
C GLU A 177 6.58 -17.65 21.25
N ALA A 178 7.09 -18.01 20.04
CA ALA A 178 7.43 -19.38 19.68
C ALA A 178 8.54 -19.93 20.59
N ALA A 179 9.63 -19.18 20.78
CA ALA A 179 10.75 -19.59 21.63
C ALA A 179 10.33 -19.78 23.09
N ILE A 180 9.54 -18.86 23.65
CA ILE A 180 9.04 -18.94 25.02
C ILE A 180 8.13 -20.16 25.20
N LYS A 181 7.29 -20.46 24.22
CA LYS A 181 6.45 -21.68 24.24
C LYS A 181 7.28 -22.95 24.29
N GLU A 182 8.38 -23.00 23.53
CA GLU A 182 9.34 -24.13 23.58
C GLU A 182 10.01 -24.24 24.95
N PHE A 183 10.48 -23.12 25.54
CA PHE A 183 11.05 -23.12 26.89
C PHE A 183 10.04 -23.55 27.95
N ALA A 184 8.78 -23.16 27.82
CA ALA A 184 7.75 -23.56 28.74
C ALA A 184 7.50 -25.08 28.70
N ALA A 185 7.49 -25.66 27.49
CA ALA A 185 7.28 -27.09 27.25
C ALA A 185 8.50 -27.96 27.63
N ALA A 186 9.72 -27.38 27.62
CA ALA A 186 10.92 -28.14 27.96
C ALA A 186 10.87 -28.64 29.41
N PRO A 187 11.14 -29.94 29.69
CA PRO A 187 11.22 -30.44 31.05
C PRO A 187 12.31 -29.69 31.84
N ALA A 188 12.08 -29.43 33.12
CA ALA A 188 13.08 -28.85 33.99
C ALA A 188 14.35 -29.71 33.90
N ALA A 189 15.51 -29.09 33.53
CA ALA A 189 16.76 -29.82 33.49
C ALA A 189 16.98 -30.55 34.81
N ALA A 190 17.09 -31.88 34.74
CA ALA A 190 17.38 -32.67 35.91
C ALA A 190 18.66 -32.12 36.59
N PRO A 191 18.69 -32.01 37.93
CA PRO A 191 19.89 -31.53 38.62
C PRO A 191 21.08 -32.36 38.19
N ALA A 192 22.17 -31.73 37.79
CA ALA A 192 23.41 -32.40 37.44
C ALA A 192 23.81 -33.35 38.57
N LYS A 193 23.88 -34.66 38.26
CA LYS A 193 24.33 -35.68 39.18
C LYS A 193 25.70 -35.25 39.69
N PRO A 194 25.96 -35.21 41.02
CA PRO A 194 27.26 -34.83 41.51
C PRO A 194 28.27 -35.85 41.00
N GLU A 195 29.33 -35.41 40.31
CA GLU A 195 30.45 -36.23 39.93
C GLU A 195 31.02 -36.87 41.17
N ALA A 196 30.96 -38.21 41.22
CA ALA A 196 31.56 -39.01 42.26
C ALA A 196 33.11 -38.79 42.22
N LYS A 197 33.61 -38.09 43.22
CA LYS A 197 35.06 -37.98 43.44
C LYS A 197 35.66 -39.39 43.47
N LYS A 198 36.40 -39.73 42.43
CA LYS A 198 37.23 -40.93 42.37
C LYS A 198 38.29 -40.81 43.46
N LYS A 199 38.08 -41.54 44.57
CA LYS A 199 39.11 -41.69 45.58
C LYS A 199 40.25 -42.45 44.96
N GLU A 200 41.35 -41.78 44.74
CA GLU A 200 42.63 -42.37 44.46
C GLU A 200 43.09 -43.07 45.74
N LYS A 201 43.20 -44.40 45.71
CA LYS A 201 43.87 -45.22 46.76
C LYS A 201 45.33 -45.39 46.36
N LYS A 202 46.18 -44.99 47.29
CA LYS A 202 47.58 -45.18 47.37
C LYS A 202 47.96 -46.65 47.34
#